data_b6d7aaa884a3158ba2b06165bc499e8f
#
_entry.id   b6d7aaa884a3158ba2b06165bc499e8f
#
_cell.length_a   1.000
_cell.length_b   1.000
_cell.length_c   1.000
_cell.angle_alpha   90.00
_cell.angle_beta   90.00
_cell.angle_gamma   90.00
#
_symmetry.space_group_name_H-M   'P 1'
#
loop_
_entity.id
_entity.type
_entity.pdbx_description
1 polymer ?
#
loop_
_entity_poly.entity_id
_entity_poly.type
_entity_poly.pdbx_seq_one_letter_code
_entity_poly.pdbx_strand_id
1 'polypeptide(L)'
;NDDKSLNFTPTRAVLFQLDTNFVVTEADYDLRFVHFPQQPWRAEDYRLFVFQNQLFCTHTLWVKGYNIGMALSRVDVNEHTVTLLHPITIDGLAINPVEKNWVMVPGQNTLHCLYSFYPQYTLAELTDLQTACCRLSLQANLQPTATELEDKMISISTVPQSINNGLYLLVHQKDDQHIYRDHLVKLNPETLLPEAISQRPVIEGGNCEGFWRGYLTVYSLFVWEDRTVISFGEGDHYSGVAEAPIEALLDAEMLALCEN
;
A
#
# COMPACT_ATOMS: atom_id res chain seq x y z
N ASN A 1 -18.47 28.27 14.15
CA ASN A 1 -19.21 27.28 13.35
C ASN A 1 -18.75 27.40 11.90
N ASP A 2 -17.54 26.93 11.62
CA ASP A 2 -17.07 26.73 10.25
C ASP A 2 -17.58 25.38 9.79
N ASP A 3 -18.78 25.39 9.21
CA ASP A 3 -19.32 24.28 8.44
C ASP A 3 -18.51 24.19 7.14
N LYS A 4 -17.29 23.66 7.24
CA LYS A 4 -16.56 23.15 6.09
C LYS A 4 -17.29 21.88 5.67
N SER A 5 -18.41 22.05 4.96
CA SER A 5 -18.95 20.99 4.12
C SER A 5 -17.83 20.61 3.16
N LEU A 6 -17.07 19.58 3.53
CA LEU A 6 -16.14 18.92 2.62
C LEU A 6 -17.00 18.54 1.41
N ASN A 7 -16.79 19.24 0.30
CA ASN A 7 -17.40 18.89 -0.97
C ASN A 7 -16.87 17.48 -1.31
N PHE A 8 -17.64 16.47 -0.92
CA PHE A 8 -17.35 15.08 -1.23
C PHE A 8 -17.49 14.91 -2.75
N THR A 9 -16.37 15.08 -3.44
CA THR A 9 -16.29 14.69 -4.85
C THR A 9 -16.24 13.18 -4.89
N PRO A 10 -17.15 12.51 -5.61
CA PRO A 10 -17.08 11.07 -5.79
C PRO A 10 -15.72 10.66 -6.35
N THR A 11 -15.17 9.57 -5.84
CA THR A 11 -13.93 9.01 -6.37
C THR A 11 -14.15 8.58 -7.83
N ARG A 12 -13.23 8.98 -8.69
CA ARG A 12 -13.07 8.47 -10.04
C ARG A 12 -11.83 7.56 -10.04
N ALA A 13 -11.97 6.33 -10.47
CA ALA A 13 -10.85 5.45 -10.72
C ALA A 13 -10.74 5.23 -12.23
N VAL A 14 -9.53 5.29 -12.74
CA VAL A 14 -9.25 5.20 -14.17
C VAL A 14 -8.22 4.10 -14.40
N LEU A 15 -8.47 3.26 -15.40
CA LEU A 15 -7.54 2.24 -15.85
C LEU A 15 -6.80 2.77 -17.09
N PHE A 16 -5.47 2.77 -17.02
CA PHE A 16 -4.62 3.09 -18.16
C PHE A 16 -3.89 1.83 -18.64
N GLN A 17 -3.78 1.68 -19.94
CA GLN A 17 -2.87 0.71 -20.53
C GLN A 17 -1.54 1.40 -20.84
N LEU A 18 -0.45 0.77 -20.42
CA LEU A 18 0.91 1.21 -20.68
C LEU A 18 1.60 0.25 -21.65
N ASP A 19 2.48 0.77 -22.50
CA ASP A 19 3.41 -0.07 -23.27
C ASP A 19 4.60 -0.53 -22.43
N THR A 20 5.53 -1.24 -23.04
CA THR A 20 6.76 -1.73 -22.41
C THR A 20 7.73 -0.62 -21.98
N ASN A 21 7.50 0.61 -22.40
CA ASN A 21 8.24 1.80 -21.98
C ASN A 21 7.45 2.63 -20.97
N PHE A 22 6.36 2.08 -20.44
CA PHE A 22 5.44 2.74 -19.48
C PHE A 22 4.77 4.02 -20.03
N VAL A 23 4.66 4.14 -21.36
CA VAL A 23 3.91 5.21 -22.00
C VAL A 23 2.45 4.80 -22.14
N VAL A 24 1.53 5.69 -21.79
CA VAL A 24 0.08 5.46 -21.96
C VAL A 24 -0.23 5.27 -23.45
N THR A 25 -0.74 4.09 -23.81
CA THR A 25 -0.99 3.69 -25.20
C THR A 25 -2.44 3.84 -25.62
N GLU A 26 -3.37 3.69 -24.69
CA GLU A 26 -4.79 3.79 -24.96
C GLU A 26 -5.46 4.74 -23.98
N ALA A 27 -6.64 5.22 -24.41
CA ALA A 27 -7.45 6.10 -23.59
C ALA A 27 -7.79 5.46 -22.25
N ASP A 28 -7.92 6.31 -21.26
CA ASP A 28 -8.40 6.01 -19.95
C ASP A 28 -9.80 5.38 -19.99
N TYR A 29 -9.96 4.27 -19.29
CA TYR A 29 -11.27 3.67 -19.05
C TYR A 29 -11.72 4.02 -17.64
N ASP A 30 -12.84 4.72 -17.52
CA ASP A 30 -13.49 4.92 -16.24
C ASP A 30 -13.94 3.58 -15.66
N LEU A 31 -13.47 3.26 -14.46
CA LEU A 31 -13.93 2.09 -13.75
C LEU A 31 -15.27 2.35 -13.08
N ARG A 32 -16.24 1.48 -13.36
CA ARG A 32 -17.54 1.51 -12.72
C ARG A 32 -17.49 0.85 -11.35
N PHE A 33 -17.94 1.56 -10.34
CA PHE A 33 -18.02 1.05 -8.97
C PHE A 33 -19.31 0.26 -8.74
N VAL A 34 -19.19 -0.95 -8.22
CA VAL A 34 -20.29 -1.89 -7.97
C VAL A 34 -20.35 -2.23 -6.49
N HIS A 35 -21.53 -2.28 -5.90
CA HIS A 35 -21.83 -2.54 -4.49
C HIS A 35 -21.26 -1.49 -3.51
N PHE A 36 -20.81 -0.35 -3.99
CA PHE A 36 -20.42 0.75 -3.14
C PHE A 36 -21.62 1.40 -2.45
N PRO A 37 -21.44 2.07 -1.30
CA PRO A 37 -22.53 2.70 -0.56
C PRO A 37 -23.34 3.67 -1.44
N GLN A 38 -24.68 3.70 -1.28
CA GLN A 38 -25.52 4.69 -1.95
C GLN A 38 -25.32 6.12 -1.42
N GLN A 39 -24.74 6.24 -0.22
CA GLN A 39 -24.44 7.52 0.41
C GLN A 39 -23.12 8.07 -0.16
N PRO A 40 -22.88 9.39 -0.06
CA PRO A 40 -21.59 9.96 -0.50
C PRO A 40 -20.40 9.21 0.09
N TRP A 41 -19.52 8.74 -0.76
CA TRP A 41 -18.32 7.99 -0.38
C TRP A 41 -17.10 8.46 -1.19
N ARG A 42 -15.90 8.16 -0.68
CA ARG A 42 -14.62 8.34 -1.35
C ARG A 42 -13.74 7.14 -1.06
N ALA A 43 -13.00 6.67 -2.05
CA ALA A 43 -11.97 5.68 -1.91
C ALA A 43 -10.63 6.26 -2.40
N GLU A 44 -9.55 5.91 -1.70
CA GLU A 44 -8.21 6.42 -1.99
C GLU A 44 -7.14 5.37 -1.65
N ASP A 45 -5.92 5.59 -2.10
CA ASP A 45 -4.75 4.77 -1.77
C ASP A 45 -4.90 3.29 -2.20
N TYR A 46 -5.28 3.07 -3.46
CA TYR A 46 -5.45 1.72 -4.02
C TYR A 46 -4.13 0.98 -4.10
N ARG A 47 -4.11 -0.27 -3.60
CA ARG A 47 -3.00 -1.21 -3.71
C ARG A 47 -3.47 -2.49 -4.36
N LEU A 48 -2.98 -2.73 -5.57
CA LEU A 48 -3.38 -3.87 -6.39
C LEU A 48 -2.57 -5.12 -6.03
N PHE A 49 -3.23 -6.27 -6.07
CA PHE A 49 -2.59 -7.58 -5.95
C PHE A 49 -3.38 -8.65 -6.69
N VAL A 50 -2.71 -9.74 -7.05
CA VAL A 50 -3.34 -10.91 -7.69
C VAL A 50 -3.43 -12.05 -6.68
N PHE A 51 -4.60 -12.64 -6.57
CA PHE A 51 -4.83 -13.84 -5.76
C PHE A 51 -5.78 -14.78 -6.50
N GLN A 52 -5.42 -16.08 -6.59
CA GLN A 52 -6.19 -17.10 -7.31
C GLN A 52 -6.61 -16.66 -8.73
N ASN A 53 -5.68 -16.10 -9.48
CA ASN A 53 -5.88 -15.57 -10.84
C ASN A 53 -6.94 -14.46 -10.97
N GLN A 54 -7.27 -13.78 -9.89
CA GLN A 54 -8.16 -12.63 -9.89
C GLN A 54 -7.41 -11.40 -9.38
N LEU A 55 -7.74 -10.25 -9.93
CA LEU A 55 -7.18 -8.97 -9.51
C LEU A 55 -8.04 -8.36 -8.40
N PHE A 56 -7.41 -8.00 -7.32
CA PHE A 56 -8.01 -7.32 -6.17
C PHE A 56 -7.27 -6.02 -5.86
N CYS A 57 -7.89 -5.20 -5.04
CA CYS A 57 -7.22 -4.07 -4.41
C CYS A 57 -7.69 -3.87 -2.97
N THR A 58 -6.77 -3.41 -2.13
CA THR A 58 -7.13 -2.73 -0.88
C THR A 58 -7.15 -1.24 -1.12
N HIS A 59 -8.01 -0.54 -0.42
CA HIS A 59 -8.11 0.92 -0.45
C HIS A 59 -8.73 1.45 0.83
N THR A 60 -8.43 2.71 1.18
CA THR A 60 -9.15 3.40 2.26
C THR A 60 -10.55 3.74 1.78
N LEU A 61 -11.57 3.54 2.62
CA LEU A 61 -12.95 3.88 2.31
C LEU A 61 -13.52 4.90 3.30
N TRP A 62 -14.05 5.99 2.76
CA TRP A 62 -14.72 7.05 3.50
C TRP A 62 -16.19 7.06 3.13
N VAL A 63 -17.08 7.15 4.12
CA VAL A 63 -18.52 7.28 3.91
C VAL A 63 -19.03 8.46 4.71
N LYS A 64 -19.73 9.38 4.07
CA LYS A 64 -20.25 10.63 4.69
C LYS A 64 -19.16 11.44 5.44
N GLY A 65 -17.92 11.42 4.97
CA GLY A 65 -16.81 12.13 5.62
C GLY A 65 -16.14 11.38 6.76
N TYR A 66 -16.60 10.21 7.12
CA TYR A 66 -15.98 9.36 8.13
C TYR A 66 -15.13 8.28 7.48
N ASN A 67 -13.92 8.08 7.97
CA ASN A 67 -13.11 6.92 7.61
C ASN A 67 -13.78 5.67 8.21
N ILE A 68 -14.09 4.70 7.36
CA ILE A 68 -14.64 3.42 7.82
C ILE A 68 -13.61 2.29 7.76
N GLY A 69 -12.35 2.64 7.50
CA GLY A 69 -11.22 1.72 7.46
C GLY A 69 -10.79 1.36 6.06
N MET A 70 -9.98 0.31 5.99
CA MET A 70 -9.57 -0.29 4.74
C MET A 70 -10.65 -1.21 4.20
N ALA A 71 -10.79 -1.26 2.90
CA ALA A 71 -11.75 -2.11 2.22
C ALA A 71 -11.05 -3.00 1.19
N LEU A 72 -11.65 -4.17 0.94
CA LEU A 72 -11.25 -5.10 -0.10
C LEU A 72 -12.23 -5.02 -1.26
N SER A 73 -11.69 -4.86 -2.46
CA SER A 73 -12.46 -4.84 -3.70
C SER A 73 -11.85 -5.77 -4.74
N ARG A 74 -12.70 -6.32 -5.60
CA ARG A 74 -12.27 -7.06 -6.80
C ARG A 74 -12.26 -6.11 -7.99
N VAL A 75 -11.23 -6.19 -8.82
CA VAL A 75 -11.09 -5.41 -10.06
C VAL A 75 -11.29 -6.35 -11.24
N ASP A 76 -12.21 -6.00 -12.14
CA ASP A 76 -12.38 -6.67 -13.41
C ASP A 76 -11.97 -5.71 -14.53
N VAL A 77 -10.82 -6.00 -15.15
CA VAL A 77 -10.26 -5.14 -16.20
C VAL A 77 -11.02 -5.25 -17.51
N ASN A 78 -11.71 -6.37 -17.79
CA ASN A 78 -12.47 -6.56 -19.02
C ASN A 78 -13.82 -5.85 -18.94
N GLU A 79 -14.47 -5.95 -17.78
CA GLU A 79 -15.76 -5.31 -17.52
C GLU A 79 -15.62 -3.85 -17.04
N HIS A 80 -14.39 -3.37 -16.87
CA HIS A 80 -14.04 -2.06 -16.32
C HIS A 80 -14.78 -1.77 -15.01
N THR A 81 -14.71 -2.72 -14.05
CA THR A 81 -15.42 -2.58 -12.77
C THR A 81 -14.50 -2.75 -11.56
N VAL A 82 -14.84 -1.99 -10.50
CA VAL A 82 -14.36 -2.23 -9.14
C VAL A 82 -15.55 -2.62 -8.29
N THR A 83 -15.56 -3.86 -7.81
CA THR A 83 -16.63 -4.40 -6.98
C THR A 83 -16.19 -4.42 -5.53
N LEU A 84 -16.85 -3.61 -4.68
CA LEU A 84 -16.61 -3.65 -3.24
C LEU A 84 -17.05 -5.00 -2.70
N LEU A 85 -16.15 -5.72 -2.06
CA LEU A 85 -16.50 -6.95 -1.34
C LEU A 85 -16.95 -6.59 0.07
N HIS A 86 -16.03 -6.10 0.90
CA HIS A 86 -16.35 -5.69 2.27
C HIS A 86 -15.27 -4.76 2.85
N PRO A 87 -15.58 -3.92 3.86
CA PRO A 87 -14.57 -3.36 4.75
C PRO A 87 -13.81 -4.48 5.46
N ILE A 88 -12.48 -4.36 5.54
CA ILE A 88 -11.63 -5.36 6.18
C ILE A 88 -11.78 -5.25 7.71
N THR A 89 -11.99 -6.38 8.36
CA THR A 89 -12.03 -6.48 9.81
C THR A 89 -10.97 -7.46 10.30
N ILE A 90 -10.42 -7.23 11.48
CA ILE A 90 -9.44 -8.13 12.11
C ILE A 90 -9.97 -8.50 13.49
N ASP A 91 -10.32 -9.79 13.66
CA ASP A 91 -10.80 -10.30 14.92
C ASP A 91 -9.74 -10.17 16.03
N GLY A 92 -10.14 -9.63 17.16
CA GLY A 92 -9.26 -9.42 18.31
C GLY A 92 -8.44 -8.13 18.28
N LEU A 93 -8.58 -7.30 17.23
CA LEU A 93 -7.89 -6.02 17.12
C LEU A 93 -8.86 -4.85 17.20
N ALA A 94 -8.57 -3.89 18.08
CA ALA A 94 -9.29 -2.62 18.09
C ALA A 94 -8.83 -1.76 16.91
N ILE A 95 -9.76 -1.39 16.06
CA ILE A 95 -9.49 -0.53 14.88
C ILE A 95 -9.43 0.93 15.33
N ASN A 96 -8.44 1.67 14.83
CA ASN A 96 -8.32 3.09 15.10
C ASN A 96 -9.39 3.90 14.35
N PRO A 97 -9.69 5.14 14.77
CA PRO A 97 -10.66 6.00 14.09
C PRO A 97 -10.29 6.33 12.63
N VAL A 98 -8.99 6.27 12.29
CA VAL A 98 -8.47 6.46 10.93
C VAL A 98 -7.52 5.32 10.62
N GLU A 99 -7.87 4.54 9.63
CA GLU A 99 -7.08 3.40 9.16
C GLU A 99 -6.63 3.60 7.72
N LYS A 100 -5.34 3.35 7.48
CA LYS A 100 -4.70 3.48 6.17
C LYS A 100 -3.56 2.49 6.02
N ASN A 101 -3.11 2.30 4.77
CA ASN A 101 -1.86 1.64 4.41
C ASN A 101 -1.78 0.15 4.72
N TRP A 102 -2.91 -0.55 4.90
CA TRP A 102 -2.89 -2.01 4.98
C TRP A 102 -2.71 -2.60 3.58
N VAL A 103 -1.96 -3.68 3.51
CA VAL A 103 -1.77 -4.41 2.25
C VAL A 103 -2.09 -5.87 2.43
N MET A 104 -2.57 -6.50 1.36
CA MET A 104 -2.73 -7.94 1.30
C MET A 104 -1.48 -8.58 0.73
N VAL A 105 -1.02 -9.64 1.38
CA VAL A 105 0.15 -10.43 1.00
C VAL A 105 -0.33 -11.78 0.50
N PRO A 106 -0.36 -12.00 -0.83
CA PRO A 106 -0.77 -13.27 -1.40
C PRO A 106 0.25 -14.37 -1.11
N GLY A 107 -0.20 -15.45 -0.47
CA GLY A 107 0.50 -16.73 -0.43
C GLY A 107 -0.06 -17.68 -1.49
N GLN A 108 0.37 -18.94 -1.48
CA GLN A 108 -0.09 -19.92 -2.46
C GLN A 108 -1.60 -20.21 -2.33
N ASN A 109 -2.10 -20.43 -1.12
CA ASN A 109 -3.52 -20.70 -0.85
C ASN A 109 -4.10 -19.82 0.25
N THR A 110 -3.30 -18.94 0.84
CA THR A 110 -3.64 -18.05 1.94
C THR A 110 -3.45 -16.61 1.51
N LEU A 111 -4.21 -15.73 2.11
CA LEU A 111 -4.07 -14.29 1.94
C LEU A 111 -3.88 -13.67 3.32
N HIS A 112 -2.78 -12.97 3.51
CA HIS A 112 -2.50 -12.30 4.77
C HIS A 112 -2.72 -10.80 4.64
N CYS A 113 -3.18 -10.17 5.71
CA CYS A 113 -3.27 -8.73 5.85
C CYS A 113 -2.11 -8.24 6.70
N LEU A 114 -1.19 -7.49 6.12
CA LEU A 114 -0.20 -6.73 6.86
C LEU A 114 -0.85 -5.41 7.30
N TYR A 115 -1.16 -5.33 8.59
CA TYR A 115 -1.92 -4.23 9.21
C TYR A 115 -1.03 -3.07 9.61
N SER A 116 0.07 -3.35 10.29
CA SER A 116 1.03 -2.34 10.76
C SER A 116 2.46 -2.85 10.63
N PHE A 117 3.40 -1.93 10.50
CA PHE A 117 4.80 -2.29 10.35
C PHE A 117 5.62 -1.95 11.61
N TYR A 118 5.70 -0.69 12.01
CA TYR A 118 6.54 -0.27 13.13
C TYR A 118 5.86 0.83 13.98
N PRO A 119 6.03 0.83 15.31
CA PRO A 119 6.86 -0.05 16.14
C PRO A 119 6.30 -1.47 16.33
N GLN A 120 5.01 -1.68 16.12
CA GLN A 120 4.37 -2.98 16.23
C GLN A 120 4.05 -3.55 14.85
N TYR A 121 4.71 -4.64 14.52
CA TYR A 121 4.39 -5.43 13.34
C TYR A 121 3.16 -6.28 13.62
N THR A 122 2.18 -6.20 12.75
CA THR A 122 0.92 -6.95 12.91
C THR A 122 0.51 -7.59 11.60
N LEU A 123 0.37 -8.92 11.64
CA LEU A 123 -0.06 -9.74 10.53
C LEU A 123 -1.34 -10.48 10.92
N ALA A 124 -2.31 -10.50 10.02
CA ALA A 124 -3.55 -11.25 10.15
C ALA A 124 -3.77 -12.14 8.93
N GLU A 125 -4.42 -13.28 9.10
CA GLU A 125 -4.78 -14.20 8.02
C GLU A 125 -6.23 -13.97 7.60
N LEU A 126 -6.49 -13.82 6.31
CA LEU A 126 -7.84 -13.73 5.77
C LEU A 126 -8.54 -15.09 5.92
N THR A 127 -9.63 -15.12 6.67
CA THR A 127 -10.43 -16.32 6.91
C THR A 127 -11.60 -16.47 5.96
N ASP A 128 -12.09 -15.35 5.44
CA ASP A 128 -13.20 -15.31 4.49
C ASP A 128 -13.06 -14.13 3.53
N LEU A 129 -12.89 -14.45 2.26
CA LEU A 129 -12.73 -13.46 1.19
C LEU A 129 -14.01 -12.62 0.95
N GLN A 130 -15.19 -13.20 1.17
CA GLN A 130 -16.45 -12.52 0.89
C GLN A 130 -16.78 -11.47 1.94
N THR A 131 -16.47 -11.74 3.19
CA THR A 131 -16.69 -10.81 4.30
C THR A 131 -15.46 -9.98 4.63
N ALA A 132 -14.32 -10.24 3.98
CA ALA A 132 -13.02 -9.63 4.25
C ALA A 132 -12.63 -9.69 5.74
N CYS A 133 -12.99 -10.79 6.41
CA CYS A 133 -12.69 -11.01 7.80
C CYS A 133 -11.30 -11.66 7.93
N CYS A 134 -10.45 -11.03 8.72
CA CYS A 134 -9.12 -11.54 9.06
C CYS A 134 -9.08 -11.96 10.52
N ARG A 135 -8.25 -12.94 10.83
CA ARG A 135 -7.91 -13.34 12.19
C ARG A 135 -6.46 -12.97 12.47
N LEU A 136 -6.22 -12.32 13.59
CA LEU A 136 -4.87 -11.99 14.04
C LEU A 136 -4.01 -13.26 14.08
N SER A 137 -2.88 -13.26 13.36
CA SER A 137 -1.96 -14.38 13.30
C SER A 137 -0.65 -14.12 14.01
N LEU A 138 -0.17 -12.86 13.99
CA LEU A 138 1.10 -12.50 14.60
C LEU A 138 1.09 -11.03 15.02
N GLN A 139 1.67 -10.77 16.21
CA GLN A 139 2.10 -9.43 16.63
C GLN A 139 3.51 -9.53 17.21
N ALA A 140 4.40 -8.66 16.74
CA ALA A 140 5.77 -8.55 17.20
C ALA A 140 6.15 -7.08 17.40
N ASN A 141 6.94 -6.79 18.43
CA ASN A 141 7.54 -5.48 18.58
C ASN A 141 8.90 -5.49 17.86
N LEU A 142 9.04 -4.63 16.87
CA LEU A 142 10.28 -4.52 16.12
C LEU A 142 11.22 -3.53 16.80
N GLN A 143 12.49 -3.86 16.80
CA GLN A 143 13.56 -2.93 17.17
C GLN A 143 14.53 -2.83 16.02
N PRO A 144 14.59 -1.67 15.33
CA PRO A 144 15.67 -1.43 14.38
C PRO A 144 16.98 -1.29 15.15
N THR A 145 18.04 -1.87 14.60
CA THR A 145 19.39 -1.73 15.17
C THR A 145 20.00 -0.33 14.95
N ALA A 146 19.28 0.55 14.26
CA ALA A 146 19.71 1.91 13.95
C ALA A 146 18.86 2.95 14.69
N THR A 147 19.54 3.89 15.34
CA THR A 147 18.95 5.00 16.09
C THR A 147 18.13 5.98 15.22
N GLU A 148 18.34 6.00 13.91
CA GLU A 148 17.64 6.93 13.01
C GLU A 148 16.17 6.58 12.76
N LEU A 149 15.78 5.32 13.04
CA LEU A 149 14.39 4.84 12.91
C LEU A 149 13.67 4.79 14.26
N GLU A 150 14.38 5.03 15.37
CA GLU A 150 13.80 5.08 16.71
C GLU A 150 12.77 6.23 16.79
N ASP A 151 11.67 5.97 17.49
CA ASP A 151 10.60 6.92 17.78
C ASP A 151 9.75 7.40 16.59
N LYS A 152 9.89 6.81 15.40
CA LYS A 152 9.08 7.18 14.23
C LYS A 152 8.07 6.09 13.87
N MET A 153 6.85 6.52 13.55
CA MET A 153 5.88 5.61 12.96
C MET A 153 6.27 5.33 11.51
N ILE A 154 6.37 4.05 11.15
CA ILE A 154 6.63 3.61 9.79
C ILE A 154 5.40 2.86 9.28
N SER A 155 4.87 3.30 8.16
CA SER A 155 3.69 2.74 7.51
C SER A 155 4.05 1.96 6.24
N ILE A 156 3.17 1.08 5.81
CA ILE A 156 3.37 0.24 4.64
C ILE A 156 3.05 1.04 3.39
N SER A 157 3.92 0.98 2.37
CA SER A 157 3.70 1.61 1.06
C SER A 157 3.17 0.61 0.05
N THR A 158 3.79 -0.56 -0.08
CA THR A 158 3.53 -1.47 -1.21
C THR A 158 3.19 -2.88 -0.77
N VAL A 159 2.51 -3.60 -1.64
CA VAL A 159 2.39 -5.07 -1.53
C VAL A 159 3.77 -5.69 -1.72
N PRO A 160 4.15 -6.70 -0.92
CA PRO A 160 5.44 -7.37 -1.09
C PRO A 160 5.61 -8.02 -2.47
N GLN A 161 6.82 -7.95 -3.00
CA GLN A 161 7.22 -8.52 -4.30
C GLN A 161 8.39 -9.47 -4.14
N SER A 162 8.35 -10.58 -4.89
CA SER A 162 9.49 -11.50 -4.99
C SER A 162 10.52 -10.93 -5.95
N ILE A 163 11.74 -10.72 -5.47
CA ILE A 163 12.89 -10.22 -6.23
C ILE A 163 14.11 -11.10 -5.90
N ASN A 164 14.70 -11.75 -6.88
CA ASN A 164 15.92 -12.58 -6.72
C ASN A 164 15.86 -13.54 -5.51
N ASN A 165 14.77 -14.31 -5.38
CA ASN A 165 14.50 -15.24 -4.28
C ASN A 165 14.30 -14.60 -2.89
N GLY A 166 14.23 -13.28 -2.78
CA GLY A 166 13.81 -12.55 -1.58
C GLY A 166 12.40 -12.01 -1.71
N LEU A 167 11.77 -11.69 -0.60
CA LEU A 167 10.48 -11.02 -0.55
C LEU A 167 10.68 -9.61 -0.02
N TYR A 168 10.31 -8.60 -0.81
CA TYR A 168 10.59 -7.20 -0.51
C TYR A 168 9.35 -6.33 -0.60
N LEU A 169 9.25 -5.31 0.24
CA LEU A 169 8.25 -4.24 0.16
C LEU A 169 8.89 -2.90 0.48
N LEU A 170 8.18 -1.84 0.13
CA LEU A 170 8.51 -0.48 0.58
C LEU A 170 7.63 -0.11 1.76
N VAL A 171 8.24 0.58 2.71
CA VAL A 171 7.59 1.20 3.87
C VAL A 171 8.01 2.65 3.95
N HIS A 172 7.12 3.55 4.36
CA HIS A 172 7.44 4.96 4.45
C HIS A 172 7.39 5.49 5.87
N GLN A 173 8.26 6.42 6.15
CA GLN A 173 8.15 7.35 7.26
C GLN A 173 7.84 8.76 6.73
N LYS A 174 7.20 9.56 7.56
CA LYS A 174 6.90 10.95 7.29
C LYS A 174 7.48 11.79 8.40
N ASP A 175 8.28 12.79 8.06
CA ASP A 175 8.83 13.71 9.05
C ASP A 175 7.87 14.87 9.38
N ASP A 176 8.30 15.74 10.32
CA ASP A 176 7.54 16.91 10.74
C ASP A 176 7.36 17.96 9.63
N GLN A 177 8.18 17.91 8.59
CA GLN A 177 8.07 18.75 7.40
C GLN A 177 7.19 18.13 6.32
N HIS A 178 6.59 16.97 6.63
CA HIS A 178 5.78 16.19 5.72
C HIS A 178 6.54 15.61 4.52
N ILE A 179 7.85 15.42 4.64
CA ILE A 179 8.63 14.74 3.62
C ILE A 179 8.49 13.23 3.82
N TYR A 180 8.08 12.54 2.78
CA TYR A 180 7.99 11.09 2.75
C TYR A 180 9.33 10.48 2.34
N ARG A 181 9.70 9.40 3.03
CA ARG A 181 10.91 8.62 2.77
C ARG A 181 10.54 7.15 2.78
N ASP A 182 10.73 6.49 1.65
CA ASP A 182 10.48 5.06 1.55
C ASP A 182 11.74 4.26 1.75
N HIS A 183 11.65 3.26 2.61
CA HIS A 183 12.70 2.31 2.93
C HIS A 183 12.36 0.94 2.33
N LEU A 184 13.38 0.23 1.86
CA LEU A 184 13.25 -1.15 1.43
C LEU A 184 13.28 -2.07 2.64
N VAL A 185 12.31 -2.97 2.73
CA VAL A 185 12.25 -4.01 3.76
C VAL A 185 12.33 -5.37 3.09
N LYS A 186 13.16 -6.24 3.65
CA LYS A 186 13.21 -7.66 3.32
C LYS A 186 12.39 -8.44 4.32
N LEU A 187 11.47 -9.26 3.82
CA LEU A 187 10.68 -10.19 4.62
C LEU A 187 11.21 -11.62 4.44
N ASN A 188 11.05 -12.41 5.48
CA ASN A 188 11.15 -13.86 5.37
C ASN A 188 9.97 -14.39 4.55
N PRO A 189 10.19 -15.12 3.46
CA PRO A 189 9.11 -15.56 2.57
C PRO A 189 8.18 -16.63 3.18
N GLU A 190 8.62 -17.33 4.23
CA GLU A 190 7.85 -18.39 4.88
C GLU A 190 7.02 -17.83 6.05
N THR A 191 7.62 -16.98 6.87
CA THR A 191 6.99 -16.44 8.08
C THR A 191 6.36 -15.06 7.87
N LEU A 192 6.72 -14.36 6.79
CA LEU A 192 6.41 -12.97 6.49
C LEU A 192 6.97 -11.96 7.51
N LEU A 193 7.81 -12.41 8.44
CA LEU A 193 8.48 -11.52 9.38
C LEU A 193 9.54 -10.66 8.69
N PRO A 194 9.69 -9.40 9.09
CA PRO A 194 10.74 -8.54 8.57
C PRO A 194 12.10 -8.98 9.10
N GLU A 195 13.05 -9.20 8.17
CA GLU A 195 14.44 -9.58 8.48
C GLU A 195 15.37 -8.37 8.52
N ALA A 196 15.14 -7.43 7.60
CA ALA A 196 16.01 -6.27 7.46
C ALA A 196 15.28 -5.08 6.84
N ILE A 197 15.80 -3.88 7.08
CA ILE A 197 15.35 -2.61 6.50
C ILE A 197 16.53 -1.82 5.97
N SER A 198 16.39 -1.08 4.87
CA SER A 198 17.45 -0.25 4.34
C SER A 198 17.82 0.88 5.33
N GLN A 199 19.11 1.07 5.55
CA GLN A 199 19.63 2.10 6.46
C GLN A 199 19.21 3.50 6.02
N ARG A 200 19.26 3.75 4.71
CA ARG A 200 18.83 5.01 4.11
C ARG A 200 17.56 4.80 3.29
N PRO A 201 16.74 5.85 3.13
CA PRO A 201 15.64 5.79 2.20
C PRO A 201 16.14 5.44 0.79
N VAL A 202 15.41 4.57 0.10
CA VAL A 202 15.65 4.25 -1.31
C VAL A 202 14.89 5.21 -2.23
N ILE A 203 13.86 5.87 -1.69
CA ILE A 203 13.06 6.90 -2.38
C ILE A 203 12.80 8.04 -1.38
N GLU A 204 12.97 9.29 -1.82
CA GLU A 204 12.75 10.48 -1.00
C GLU A 204 12.00 11.57 -1.77
N GLY A 205 10.95 12.13 -1.14
CA GLY A 205 10.04 13.09 -1.73
C GLY A 205 10.45 14.57 -1.67
N GLY A 206 11.70 14.90 -1.32
CA GLY A 206 12.10 16.27 -0.94
C GLY A 206 11.91 17.39 -1.95
N ASN A 207 11.86 17.09 -3.26
CA ASN A 207 11.74 18.09 -4.34
C ASN A 207 10.49 17.89 -5.21
N CYS A 208 9.44 17.33 -4.63
CA CYS A 208 8.18 17.07 -5.34
C CYS A 208 7.44 18.35 -5.72
N GLU A 209 6.80 18.33 -6.87
CA GLU A 209 5.86 19.35 -7.32
C GLU A 209 4.43 19.05 -6.81
N GLY A 210 3.50 20.00 -6.94
CA GLY A 210 2.10 19.84 -6.57
C GLY A 210 1.67 20.69 -5.37
N PHE A 211 0.53 20.35 -4.77
CA PHE A 211 -0.05 21.13 -3.66
C PHE A 211 0.77 21.02 -2.38
N TRP A 212 1.34 19.84 -2.14
CA TRP A 212 2.12 19.53 -0.95
C TRP A 212 3.54 19.12 -1.35
N ARG A 213 4.49 20.02 -1.20
CA ARG A 213 5.90 19.73 -1.44
C ARG A 213 6.38 18.66 -0.48
N GLY A 214 7.14 17.69 -0.99
CA GLY A 214 7.64 16.57 -0.19
C GLY A 214 6.71 15.36 -0.07
N TYR A 215 5.46 15.47 -0.52
CA TYR A 215 4.53 14.35 -0.58
C TYR A 215 4.81 13.50 -1.83
N LEU A 216 5.57 12.45 -1.64
CA LEU A 216 5.72 11.38 -2.61
C LEU A 216 5.22 10.08 -1.97
N THR A 217 4.10 9.58 -2.43
CA THR A 217 3.51 8.35 -1.89
C THR A 217 3.66 7.23 -2.91
N VAL A 218 4.40 6.18 -2.54
CA VAL A 218 4.54 4.99 -3.40
C VAL A 218 3.37 4.04 -3.14
N TYR A 219 2.73 3.56 -4.21
CA TYR A 219 1.56 2.67 -4.14
C TYR A 219 1.84 1.25 -4.59
N SER A 220 2.79 1.06 -5.50
CA SER A 220 3.19 -0.26 -5.96
C SER A 220 4.69 -0.38 -6.19
N LEU A 221 5.18 -1.58 -6.02
CA LEU A 221 6.50 -2.04 -6.45
C LEU A 221 6.27 -3.33 -7.23
N PHE A 222 6.82 -3.47 -8.41
CA PHE A 222 6.83 -4.73 -9.15
C PHE A 222 8.09 -4.87 -9.99
N VAL A 223 8.34 -6.07 -10.46
CA VAL A 223 9.49 -6.39 -11.31
C VAL A 223 9.00 -6.62 -12.72
N TRP A 224 9.64 -5.96 -13.67
CA TRP A 224 9.44 -6.14 -15.09
C TRP A 224 10.78 -6.39 -15.76
N GLU A 225 10.99 -7.62 -16.24
CA GLU A 225 12.28 -8.10 -16.76
C GLU A 225 13.40 -7.95 -15.72
N ASP A 226 14.38 -7.09 -15.96
CA ASP A 226 15.52 -6.78 -15.07
C ASP A 226 15.38 -5.44 -14.33
N ARG A 227 14.16 -4.86 -14.34
CA ARG A 227 13.86 -3.55 -13.75
C ARG A 227 12.87 -3.66 -12.61
N THR A 228 13.05 -2.83 -11.61
CA THR A 228 12.01 -2.51 -10.64
C THR A 228 11.20 -1.33 -11.14
N VAL A 229 9.90 -1.41 -10.98
CA VAL A 229 8.95 -0.37 -11.40
C VAL A 229 8.09 0.00 -10.21
N ILE A 230 7.95 1.29 -9.95
CA ILE A 230 7.08 1.83 -8.92
C ILE A 230 5.99 2.70 -9.54
N SER A 231 4.79 2.66 -8.97
CA SER A 231 3.79 3.69 -9.18
C SER A 231 3.74 4.61 -7.97
N PHE A 232 3.57 5.89 -8.20
CA PHE A 232 3.59 6.89 -7.13
C PHE A 232 2.59 8.02 -7.37
N GLY A 233 2.19 8.69 -6.27
CA GLY A 233 1.52 9.98 -6.29
C GLY A 233 2.47 11.06 -5.79
N GLU A 234 2.46 12.21 -6.45
CA GLU A 234 3.31 13.35 -6.14
C GLU A 234 2.46 14.57 -5.80
N GLY A 235 2.68 15.14 -4.61
CA GLY A 235 2.10 16.38 -4.14
C GLY A 235 0.58 16.39 -4.09
N ASP A 236 -0.10 15.23 -3.95
CA ASP A 236 -1.55 15.06 -4.06
C ASP A 236 -2.14 15.60 -5.38
N HIS A 237 -1.35 15.66 -6.44
CA HIS A 237 -1.77 16.25 -7.71
C HIS A 237 -1.39 15.41 -8.94
N TYR A 238 -0.22 14.82 -8.94
CA TYR A 238 0.30 14.03 -10.05
C TYR A 238 0.36 12.55 -9.70
N SER A 239 0.28 11.69 -10.70
CA SER A 239 0.58 10.28 -10.59
C SER A 239 1.60 9.92 -11.65
N GLY A 240 2.51 9.02 -11.32
CA GLY A 240 3.60 8.64 -12.20
C GLY A 240 4.02 7.20 -12.03
N VAL A 241 4.87 6.79 -12.95
CA VAL A 241 5.60 5.52 -12.93
C VAL A 241 7.07 5.85 -13.07
N ALA A 242 7.91 5.22 -12.27
CA ALA A 242 9.36 5.30 -12.37
C ALA A 242 9.96 3.90 -12.41
N GLU A 243 11.10 3.78 -13.05
CA GLU A 243 11.82 2.53 -13.19
C GLU A 243 13.30 2.68 -12.85
N ALA A 244 13.90 1.59 -12.36
CA ALA A 244 15.33 1.49 -12.13
C ALA A 244 15.79 0.04 -12.34
N PRO A 245 17.08 -0.22 -12.62
CA PRO A 245 17.62 -1.57 -12.54
C PRO A 245 17.37 -2.19 -11.17
N ILE A 246 17.13 -3.51 -11.12
CA ILE A 246 16.87 -4.22 -9.86
C ILE A 246 18.02 -4.01 -8.85
N GLU A 247 19.26 -3.99 -9.34
CA GLU A 247 20.45 -3.79 -8.53
C GLU A 247 20.41 -2.45 -7.78
N ALA A 248 19.90 -1.40 -8.42
CA ALA A 248 19.81 -0.08 -7.77
C ALA A 248 18.92 -0.09 -6.50
N LEU A 249 17.94 -0.99 -6.45
CA LEU A 249 17.12 -1.20 -5.25
C LEU A 249 17.81 -2.13 -4.24
N LEU A 250 18.43 -3.23 -4.71
CA LEU A 250 19.01 -4.26 -3.86
C LEU A 250 20.40 -3.90 -3.30
N ASP A 251 21.11 -2.94 -3.89
CA ASP A 251 22.40 -2.43 -3.39
C ASP A 251 22.26 -1.56 -2.13
N ALA A 252 21.03 -1.33 -1.66
CA ALA A 252 20.79 -0.62 -0.41
C ALA A 252 21.43 -1.36 0.78
N GLU A 253 22.16 -0.62 1.61
CA GLU A 253 22.72 -1.16 2.86
C GLU A 253 21.57 -1.52 3.81
N MET A 254 21.49 -2.79 4.19
CA MET A 254 20.41 -3.35 5.00
C MET A 254 20.82 -3.52 6.46
N LEU A 255 19.95 -3.08 7.37
CA LEU A 255 20.08 -3.25 8.81
C LEU A 255 19.14 -4.38 9.26
N ALA A 256 19.65 -5.27 10.11
CA ALA A 256 18.83 -6.34 10.68
C ALA A 256 17.70 -5.75 11.56
N LEU A 257 16.53 -6.35 11.48
CA LEU A 257 15.42 -6.11 12.39
C LEU A 257 15.33 -7.27 13.36
N CYS A 258 15.30 -6.98 14.65
CA CYS A 258 15.19 -7.97 15.71
C CYS A 258 13.79 -7.92 16.32
N GLU A 259 13.24 -9.09 16.65
CA GLU A 259 12.08 -9.23 17.53
C GLU A 259 12.55 -9.09 19.00
N ASN A 260 11.75 -8.41 19.82
CA ASN A 260 11.87 -8.40 21.29
C ASN A 260 10.88 -9.31 21.92
#